data_0d953fe94e695b4ad4370f1b6323c363
#
_entry.id   0d953fe94e695b4ad4370f1b6323c363
#
_cell.length_a   1.000
_cell.length_b   1.000
_cell.length_c   1.000
_cell.angle_alpha   90.00
_cell.angle_beta   90.00
_cell.angle_gamma   90.00
#
_symmetry.space_group_name_H-M   'P 1'
#
loop_
_entity.id
_entity.type
_entity.pdbx_description
1 polymer ?
#
loop_
_entity_poly.entity_id
_entity_poly.type
_entity_poly.pdbx_seq_one_letter_code
_entity_poly.pdbx_strand_id
1 'polypeptide(L)'
;MVMAKTCHLNAYNVCFNLAAMNKAPEMLKDRILERRTALGLSQQQLADKAGVSQVTIQHLESGRNATSKKLLEIARALGVTAEWLASGNGQPRAESNVAGTDVPPESFRYPVISWVAAGAWAEAVEPFPPGFSDRYEMSDYNSKGAAFWLEVKGDSMTSPVGTSITEGMLILVDTEAEAYPGKLVIAKLADSNEATFKKLVEDGGRRYLKPLNPAYPMEMCMEGCRIVGVVVRAMIKL
;
A
#
# COMPACT_ATOMS: atom_id res chain seq x y z
N MET A 1 -9.14 -52.81 -10.55
CA MET A 1 -8.55 -51.96 -9.51
C MET A 1 -9.29 -50.62 -9.51
N VAL A 2 -10.25 -50.48 -8.60
CA VAL A 2 -11.21 -49.39 -8.59
C VAL A 2 -10.59 -48.24 -7.78
N MET A 3 -10.33 -47.08 -8.40
CA MET A 3 -9.89 -45.87 -7.69
C MET A 3 -11.09 -45.26 -6.97
N ALA A 4 -11.00 -45.20 -5.67
CA ALA A 4 -11.98 -44.55 -4.81
C ALA A 4 -12.00 -43.04 -5.03
N LYS A 5 -13.17 -42.48 -5.37
CA LYS A 5 -13.44 -41.02 -5.41
C LYS A 5 -13.69 -40.56 -4.00
N THR A 6 -12.78 -39.77 -3.43
CA THR A 6 -12.97 -39.10 -2.15
C THR A 6 -13.80 -37.83 -2.37
N CYS A 7 -15.04 -37.86 -1.91
CA CYS A 7 -15.93 -36.69 -1.91
C CYS A 7 -15.85 -36.01 -0.55
N HIS A 8 -15.32 -34.79 -0.49
CA HIS A 8 -15.41 -33.94 0.70
C HIS A 8 -16.68 -33.09 0.64
N LEU A 9 -17.62 -33.37 1.53
CA LEU A 9 -18.83 -32.55 1.73
C LEU A 9 -18.47 -31.34 2.61
N ASN A 10 -18.69 -30.14 2.10
CA ASN A 10 -18.73 -28.93 2.89
C ASN A 10 -20.19 -28.45 3.08
N ALA A 11 -20.47 -27.68 4.14
CA ALA A 11 -21.77 -27.39 4.74
C ALA A 11 -22.87 -26.78 3.82
N TYR A 12 -22.66 -26.70 2.52
CA TYR A 12 -23.61 -26.16 1.53
C TYR A 12 -23.92 -27.12 0.38
N ASN A 13 -23.73 -28.41 0.52
CA ASN A 13 -24.23 -29.45 -0.38
C ASN A 13 -23.97 -29.24 -1.89
N VAL A 14 -22.84 -28.64 -2.28
CA VAL A 14 -22.43 -28.48 -3.66
C VAL A 14 -21.15 -29.29 -3.89
N CYS A 15 -21.26 -30.37 -4.67
CA CYS A 15 -20.09 -31.12 -5.11
C CYS A 15 -19.29 -30.31 -6.13
N PHE A 16 -18.19 -29.70 -5.70
CA PHE A 16 -17.22 -29.08 -6.59
C PHE A 16 -16.30 -30.17 -7.19
N ASN A 17 -16.36 -30.34 -8.49
CA ASN A 17 -15.47 -31.23 -9.23
C ASN A 17 -14.14 -30.52 -9.50
N LEU A 18 -13.13 -30.75 -8.65
CA LEU A 18 -11.82 -30.06 -8.71
C LEU A 18 -10.99 -30.38 -9.98
N ALA A 19 -11.40 -31.35 -10.79
CA ALA A 19 -10.65 -31.79 -11.98
C ALA A 19 -10.97 -30.97 -13.25
N ALA A 20 -11.96 -30.07 -13.22
CA ALA A 20 -12.42 -29.31 -14.40
C ALA A 20 -11.93 -27.84 -14.43
N MET A 21 -11.11 -27.40 -13.47
CA MET A 21 -10.79 -25.97 -13.29
C MET A 21 -9.56 -25.44 -14.07
N ASN A 22 -9.00 -26.23 -15.02
CA ASN A 22 -7.73 -25.82 -15.66
C ASN A 22 -7.81 -25.49 -17.16
N LYS A 23 -9.03 -25.38 -17.74
CA LYS A 23 -9.14 -24.91 -19.13
C LYS A 23 -10.19 -23.80 -19.18
N ALA A 24 -9.77 -22.58 -19.55
CA ALA A 24 -10.71 -21.48 -19.78
C ALA A 24 -11.73 -21.88 -20.85
N PRO A 25 -13.01 -21.48 -20.73
CA PRO A 25 -14.03 -21.75 -21.75
C PRO A 25 -13.55 -21.26 -23.13
N GLU A 26 -13.82 -22.05 -24.17
CA GLU A 26 -13.24 -21.79 -25.50
C GLU A 26 -13.81 -20.53 -26.16
N MET A 27 -15.07 -20.15 -25.82
CA MET A 27 -15.75 -19.01 -26.46
C MET A 27 -15.94 -17.82 -25.52
N LEU A 28 -15.90 -16.62 -26.07
CA LEU A 28 -16.13 -15.36 -25.33
C LEU A 28 -17.44 -15.39 -24.52
N LYS A 29 -18.53 -15.90 -25.10
CA LYS A 29 -19.85 -15.99 -24.45
C LYS A 29 -19.81 -16.78 -23.15
N ASP A 30 -19.08 -17.89 -23.17
CA ASP A 30 -18.99 -18.85 -22.04
C ASP A 30 -18.14 -18.24 -20.92
N ARG A 31 -17.06 -17.51 -21.25
CA ARG A 31 -16.21 -16.80 -20.28
C ARG A 31 -16.97 -15.67 -19.59
N ILE A 32 -17.76 -14.90 -20.33
CA ILE A 32 -18.60 -13.83 -19.76
C ILE A 32 -19.63 -14.43 -18.80
N LEU A 33 -20.37 -15.45 -19.24
CA LEU A 33 -21.40 -16.11 -18.45
C LEU A 33 -20.84 -16.73 -17.16
N GLU A 34 -19.73 -17.46 -17.27
CA GLU A 34 -19.07 -18.10 -16.14
C GLU A 34 -18.63 -17.06 -15.08
N ARG A 35 -17.92 -16.01 -15.52
CA ARG A 35 -17.44 -14.98 -14.58
C ARG A 35 -18.55 -14.17 -13.96
N ARG A 36 -19.58 -13.81 -14.75
CA ARG A 36 -20.75 -13.10 -14.23
C ARG A 36 -21.47 -13.92 -13.15
N THR A 37 -21.71 -15.21 -13.42
CA THR A 37 -22.36 -16.10 -12.45
C THR A 37 -21.51 -16.35 -11.21
N ALA A 38 -20.20 -16.50 -11.37
CA ALA A 38 -19.26 -16.63 -10.25
C ALA A 38 -19.25 -15.38 -9.33
N LEU A 39 -19.50 -14.19 -9.91
CA LEU A 39 -19.64 -12.94 -9.16
C LEU A 39 -21.07 -12.68 -8.64
N GLY A 40 -22.02 -13.57 -8.91
CA GLY A 40 -23.42 -13.42 -8.49
C GLY A 40 -24.16 -12.25 -9.17
N LEU A 41 -23.64 -11.73 -10.30
CA LEU A 41 -24.20 -10.58 -10.97
C LEU A 41 -25.34 -10.97 -11.95
N SER A 42 -26.40 -10.19 -12.02
CA SER A 42 -27.37 -10.26 -13.12
C SER A 42 -26.78 -9.60 -14.38
N GLN A 43 -27.40 -9.89 -15.56
CA GLN A 43 -26.99 -9.23 -16.81
C GLN A 43 -27.13 -7.70 -16.73
N GLN A 44 -28.17 -7.20 -16.05
CA GLN A 44 -28.38 -5.78 -15.84
C GLN A 44 -27.28 -5.18 -14.95
N GLN A 45 -26.97 -5.82 -13.84
CA GLN A 45 -25.91 -5.36 -12.91
C GLN A 45 -24.52 -5.34 -13.59
N LEU A 46 -24.22 -6.34 -14.43
CA LEU A 46 -22.99 -6.32 -15.22
C LEU A 46 -23.00 -5.18 -16.25
N ALA A 47 -24.13 -4.93 -16.91
CA ALA A 47 -24.27 -3.86 -17.88
C ALA A 47 -24.05 -2.48 -17.23
N ASP A 48 -24.69 -2.24 -16.09
CA ASP A 48 -24.56 -0.99 -15.31
C ASP A 48 -23.09 -0.78 -14.87
N LYS A 49 -22.47 -1.84 -14.36
CA LYS A 49 -21.08 -1.80 -13.90
C LYS A 49 -20.06 -1.57 -15.03
N ALA A 50 -20.35 -2.09 -16.23
CA ALA A 50 -19.51 -1.92 -17.41
C ALA A 50 -19.84 -0.67 -18.25
N GLY A 51 -20.87 0.10 -17.87
CA GLY A 51 -21.33 1.26 -18.64
C GLY A 51 -21.82 0.90 -20.05
N VAL A 52 -22.52 -0.23 -20.19
CA VAL A 52 -23.10 -0.72 -21.45
C VAL A 52 -24.59 -1.03 -21.28
N SER A 53 -25.31 -1.22 -22.40
CA SER A 53 -26.72 -1.66 -22.31
C SER A 53 -26.83 -3.14 -21.95
N GLN A 54 -27.89 -3.54 -21.23
CA GLN A 54 -28.18 -4.94 -20.93
C GLN A 54 -28.24 -5.80 -22.20
N VAL A 55 -28.80 -5.25 -23.29
CA VAL A 55 -28.89 -5.91 -24.60
C VAL A 55 -27.50 -6.26 -25.14
N THR A 56 -26.47 -5.44 -24.87
CA THR A 56 -25.09 -5.73 -25.26
C THR A 56 -24.59 -6.99 -24.56
N ILE A 57 -24.81 -7.10 -23.24
CA ILE A 57 -24.43 -8.28 -22.46
C ILE A 57 -25.20 -9.51 -22.95
N GLN A 58 -26.50 -9.40 -23.16
CA GLN A 58 -27.33 -10.48 -23.66
C GLN A 58 -26.85 -11.00 -25.03
N HIS A 59 -26.48 -10.11 -25.97
CA HIS A 59 -25.98 -10.50 -27.28
C HIS A 59 -24.59 -11.16 -27.20
N LEU A 60 -23.74 -10.74 -26.28
CA LEU A 60 -22.44 -11.38 -26.05
C LEU A 60 -22.60 -12.78 -25.43
N GLU A 61 -23.47 -12.94 -24.44
CA GLU A 61 -23.72 -14.24 -23.78
C GLU A 61 -24.50 -15.22 -24.69
N SER A 62 -25.35 -14.73 -25.59
CA SER A 62 -26.03 -15.58 -26.58
C SER A 62 -25.12 -15.97 -27.77
N GLY A 63 -23.93 -15.39 -27.86
CA GLY A 63 -23.04 -15.62 -29.01
C GLY A 63 -23.43 -14.89 -30.28
N ARG A 64 -24.43 -14.01 -30.23
CA ARG A 64 -24.87 -13.19 -31.38
C ARG A 64 -23.76 -12.24 -31.82
N ASN A 65 -22.98 -11.72 -30.85
CA ASN A 65 -21.83 -10.89 -31.08
C ASN A 65 -20.56 -11.62 -30.54
N ALA A 66 -19.57 -11.80 -31.41
CA ALA A 66 -18.28 -12.42 -31.04
C ALA A 66 -17.28 -11.39 -30.46
N THR A 67 -17.57 -10.08 -30.57
CA THR A 67 -16.71 -9.02 -30.08
C THR A 67 -17.54 -7.82 -29.63
N SER A 68 -16.94 -6.93 -28.81
CA SER A 68 -17.52 -5.67 -28.45
C SER A 68 -16.44 -4.57 -28.39
N LYS A 69 -16.77 -3.37 -28.86
CA LYS A 69 -15.91 -2.18 -28.67
C LYS A 69 -15.70 -1.84 -27.19
N LYS A 70 -16.59 -2.35 -26.32
CA LYS A 70 -16.57 -2.16 -24.87
C LYS A 70 -16.05 -3.39 -24.11
N LEU A 71 -15.25 -4.24 -24.78
CA LEU A 71 -14.75 -5.46 -24.18
C LEU A 71 -13.84 -5.17 -22.96
N LEU A 72 -13.09 -4.08 -23.00
CA LEU A 72 -12.21 -3.66 -21.91
C LEU A 72 -13.00 -3.30 -20.64
N GLU A 73 -14.09 -2.55 -20.79
CA GLU A 73 -14.98 -2.15 -19.71
C GLU A 73 -15.71 -3.36 -19.11
N ILE A 74 -16.14 -4.29 -19.94
CA ILE A 74 -16.76 -5.54 -19.50
C ILE A 74 -15.75 -6.42 -18.76
N ALA A 75 -14.53 -6.53 -19.26
CA ALA A 75 -13.45 -7.26 -18.58
C ALA A 75 -13.13 -6.68 -17.20
N ARG A 76 -13.05 -5.35 -17.10
CA ARG A 76 -12.88 -4.65 -15.81
C ARG A 76 -14.03 -4.93 -14.84
N ALA A 77 -15.26 -4.88 -15.32
CA ALA A 77 -16.45 -5.18 -14.52
C ALA A 77 -16.50 -6.62 -14.01
N LEU A 78 -15.93 -7.56 -14.77
CA LEU A 78 -15.80 -8.99 -14.42
C LEU A 78 -14.53 -9.32 -13.62
N GLY A 79 -13.62 -8.35 -13.42
CA GLY A 79 -12.36 -8.55 -12.69
C GLY A 79 -11.36 -9.44 -13.42
N VAL A 80 -11.38 -9.44 -14.77
CA VAL A 80 -10.48 -10.22 -15.62
C VAL A 80 -9.73 -9.32 -16.61
N THR A 81 -8.64 -9.84 -17.20
CA THR A 81 -7.95 -9.12 -18.27
C THR A 81 -8.75 -9.18 -19.57
N ALA A 82 -8.69 -8.11 -20.38
CA ALA A 82 -9.38 -8.07 -21.69
C ALA A 82 -8.84 -9.16 -22.63
N GLU A 83 -7.55 -9.51 -22.53
CA GLU A 83 -6.91 -10.55 -23.30
C GLU A 83 -7.46 -11.94 -22.95
N TRP A 84 -7.55 -12.25 -21.65
CA TRP A 84 -8.18 -13.50 -21.21
C TRP A 84 -9.65 -13.57 -21.63
N LEU A 85 -10.38 -12.48 -21.48
CA LEU A 85 -11.80 -12.45 -21.87
C LEU A 85 -11.97 -12.68 -23.38
N ALA A 86 -11.10 -12.08 -24.22
CA ALA A 86 -11.16 -12.18 -25.66
C ALA A 86 -10.70 -13.56 -26.20
N SER A 87 -9.55 -14.06 -25.74
CA SER A 87 -8.85 -15.21 -26.31
C SER A 87 -8.85 -16.45 -25.42
N GLY A 88 -9.12 -16.31 -24.13
CA GLY A 88 -8.94 -17.36 -23.12
C GLY A 88 -7.47 -17.59 -22.76
N ASN A 89 -6.54 -16.87 -23.38
CA ASN A 89 -5.12 -16.97 -23.10
C ASN A 89 -4.73 -16.06 -21.91
N GLY A 90 -3.81 -16.53 -21.10
CA GLY A 90 -3.46 -15.85 -19.86
C GLY A 90 -4.27 -16.35 -18.66
N GLN A 91 -3.88 -15.95 -17.46
CA GLN A 91 -4.67 -16.26 -16.27
C GLN A 91 -5.75 -15.19 -16.08
N PRO A 92 -6.99 -15.59 -15.72
CA PRO A 92 -7.91 -14.63 -15.12
C PRO A 92 -7.16 -14.01 -13.96
N ARG A 93 -7.20 -12.70 -13.83
CA ARG A 93 -6.48 -11.97 -12.78
C ARG A 93 -6.64 -12.74 -11.48
N ALA A 94 -5.55 -13.30 -10.98
CA ALA A 94 -5.54 -13.85 -9.64
C ALA A 94 -6.03 -12.74 -8.71
N GLU A 95 -7.00 -13.03 -7.85
CA GLU A 95 -7.36 -12.12 -6.78
C GLU A 95 -6.06 -11.77 -6.06
N SER A 96 -5.54 -10.57 -6.34
CA SER A 96 -4.42 -10.09 -5.58
C SER A 96 -4.94 -9.93 -4.16
N ASN A 97 -4.32 -10.56 -3.18
CA ASN A 97 -4.62 -10.38 -1.76
C ASN A 97 -4.42 -8.91 -1.31
N VAL A 98 -4.12 -8.04 -2.27
CA VAL A 98 -4.02 -6.60 -2.11
C VAL A 98 -5.20 -6.01 -2.86
N ALA A 99 -6.16 -5.44 -2.16
CA ALA A 99 -7.19 -4.59 -2.71
C ALA A 99 -6.49 -3.36 -3.33
N GLY A 100 -6.10 -3.48 -4.61
CA GLY A 100 -5.44 -2.43 -5.38
C GLY A 100 -6.48 -1.74 -6.25
N THR A 101 -6.79 -0.52 -5.97
CA THR A 101 -7.36 0.41 -6.93
C THR A 101 -6.44 0.46 -8.16
N ASP A 102 -6.99 0.27 -9.36
CA ASP A 102 -6.26 0.34 -10.66
C ASP A 102 -5.79 1.77 -11.04
N VAL A 103 -5.82 2.68 -10.11
CA VAL A 103 -5.10 3.96 -10.19
C VAL A 103 -3.72 3.66 -9.62
N PRO A 104 -2.62 3.85 -10.38
CA PRO A 104 -1.30 3.84 -9.77
C PRO A 104 -1.38 4.76 -8.57
N PRO A 105 -0.97 4.35 -7.36
CA PRO A 105 -0.97 5.26 -6.24
C PRO A 105 -0.19 6.50 -6.66
N GLU A 106 -0.78 7.67 -6.44
CA GLU A 106 -0.04 8.91 -6.65
C GLU A 106 1.26 8.75 -5.88
N SER A 107 2.37 8.87 -6.60
CA SER A 107 3.68 8.71 -6.00
C SER A 107 4.36 10.06 -5.94
N PHE A 108 4.79 10.40 -4.75
CA PHE A 108 5.47 11.65 -4.44
C PHE A 108 6.95 11.37 -4.24
N ARG A 109 7.80 12.30 -4.61
CA ARG A 109 9.25 12.15 -4.59
C ARG A 109 9.85 13.07 -3.54
N TYR A 110 10.55 12.50 -2.55
CA TYR A 110 11.17 13.24 -1.46
C TYR A 110 12.69 13.01 -1.42
N PRO A 111 13.49 14.04 -1.07
CA PRO A 111 14.94 13.91 -0.96
C PRO A 111 15.32 13.03 0.22
N VAL A 112 16.40 12.28 0.09
CA VAL A 112 17.08 11.60 1.21
C VAL A 112 18.16 12.54 1.72
N ILE A 113 18.09 12.91 3.01
CA ILE A 113 19.03 13.87 3.60
C ILE A 113 19.84 13.25 4.74
N SER A 114 20.89 13.93 5.18
CA SER A 114 21.69 13.50 6.33
C SER A 114 21.07 13.94 7.65
N TRP A 115 21.45 13.30 8.76
CA TRP A 115 21.02 13.65 10.12
C TRP A 115 21.45 15.07 10.53
N VAL A 116 22.60 15.52 10.07
CA VAL A 116 23.07 16.90 10.27
C VAL A 116 22.19 17.88 9.52
N ALA A 117 21.84 17.56 8.27
CA ALA A 117 20.92 18.37 7.50
C ALA A 117 19.53 18.45 8.13
N ALA A 118 19.02 17.33 8.67
CA ALA A 118 17.76 17.31 9.41
C ALA A 118 17.82 18.13 10.71
N GLY A 119 18.95 18.13 11.41
CA GLY A 119 19.19 19.00 12.57
C GLY A 119 19.20 20.50 12.21
N ALA A 120 19.83 20.83 11.09
CA ALA A 120 19.85 22.21 10.59
C ALA A 120 18.47 22.67 10.09
N TRP A 121 17.63 21.74 9.60
CA TRP A 121 16.23 22.02 9.21
C TRP A 121 15.41 22.63 10.33
N ALA A 122 15.61 22.19 11.56
CA ALA A 122 14.90 22.73 12.72
C ALA A 122 15.16 24.23 12.94
N GLU A 123 16.21 24.77 12.35
CA GLU A 123 16.64 26.17 12.47
C GLU A 123 16.42 26.97 11.19
N ALA A 124 16.17 26.31 10.05
CA ALA A 124 16.01 26.97 8.75
C ALA A 124 14.63 27.63 8.62
N VAL A 125 14.63 28.86 8.08
CA VAL A 125 13.41 29.62 7.79
C VAL A 125 12.83 29.24 6.42
N GLU A 126 13.63 28.64 5.53
CA GLU A 126 13.21 28.23 4.20
C GLU A 126 13.54 26.75 3.93
N PRO A 127 12.65 26.02 3.23
CA PRO A 127 12.95 24.65 2.79
C PRO A 127 14.14 24.64 1.84
N PHE A 128 14.93 23.56 1.86
CA PHE A 128 16.09 23.41 1.02
C PHE A 128 15.77 23.61 -0.47
N PRO A 129 16.64 24.31 -1.22
CA PRO A 129 16.42 24.57 -2.64
C PRO A 129 16.41 23.25 -3.46
N PRO A 130 15.74 23.24 -4.62
CA PRO A 130 15.80 22.12 -5.56
C PRO A 130 17.26 21.72 -5.86
N GLY A 131 17.57 20.42 -5.78
CA GLY A 131 18.93 19.90 -5.98
C GLY A 131 19.78 19.77 -4.71
N PHE A 132 19.21 19.99 -3.54
CA PHE A 132 19.92 19.83 -2.27
C PHE A 132 20.36 18.39 -1.97
N SER A 133 19.70 17.39 -2.57
CA SER A 133 20.06 15.99 -2.44
C SER A 133 20.26 15.35 -3.82
N ASP A 134 21.29 14.50 -3.93
CA ASP A 134 21.52 13.66 -5.11
C ASP A 134 20.65 12.39 -5.11
N ARG A 135 20.02 12.06 -3.97
CA ARG A 135 19.21 10.86 -3.79
C ARG A 135 17.78 11.22 -3.42
N TYR A 136 16.83 10.65 -4.16
CA TYR A 136 15.39 10.81 -3.91
C TYR A 136 14.71 9.44 -3.88
N GLU A 137 13.69 9.31 -3.04
CA GLU A 137 12.88 8.10 -2.94
C GLU A 137 11.40 8.43 -3.08
N MET A 138 10.64 7.46 -3.60
CA MET A 138 9.21 7.59 -3.83
C MET A 138 8.41 7.19 -2.59
N SER A 139 7.22 7.79 -2.43
CA SER A 139 6.24 7.43 -1.39
C SER A 139 4.83 7.62 -1.92
N ASP A 140 3.89 6.84 -1.41
CA ASP A 140 2.45 7.01 -1.56
C ASP A 140 1.88 8.12 -0.65
N TYR A 141 2.70 8.68 0.23
CA TYR A 141 2.31 9.72 1.17
C TYR A 141 2.41 11.09 0.50
N ASN A 142 1.31 11.84 0.52
CA ASN A 142 1.25 13.23 0.06
C ASN A 142 1.42 14.17 1.25
N SER A 143 2.61 14.72 1.43
CA SER A 143 2.86 15.76 2.44
C SER A 143 2.25 17.09 2.00
N LYS A 144 1.65 17.81 2.95
CA LYS A 144 1.12 19.17 2.72
C LYS A 144 2.22 20.23 2.70
N GLY A 145 3.38 19.90 3.24
CA GLY A 145 4.54 20.78 3.34
C GLY A 145 5.83 20.04 2.99
N ALA A 146 6.92 20.50 3.57
CA ALA A 146 8.22 19.89 3.36
C ALA A 146 8.29 18.50 4.00
N ALA A 147 8.82 17.53 3.24
CA ALA A 147 9.09 16.18 3.74
C ALA A 147 10.39 15.65 3.16
N PHE A 148 11.04 14.74 3.88
CA PHE A 148 12.30 14.16 3.49
C PHE A 148 12.48 12.75 4.08
N TRP A 149 13.34 11.96 3.44
CA TRP A 149 13.77 10.68 3.94
C TRP A 149 15.04 10.79 4.76
N LEU A 150 15.12 10.00 5.81
CA LEU A 150 16.34 9.74 6.58
C LEU A 150 16.63 8.24 6.58
N GLU A 151 17.90 7.89 6.48
CA GLU A 151 18.36 6.52 6.69
C GLU A 151 18.67 6.32 8.18
N VAL A 152 18.02 5.35 8.79
CA VAL A 152 18.15 5.06 10.22
C VAL A 152 19.56 4.58 10.55
N LYS A 153 20.15 5.17 11.59
CA LYS A 153 21.46 4.82 12.12
C LYS A 153 21.32 4.28 13.53
N GLY A 154 22.03 3.20 13.80
CA GLY A 154 22.02 2.53 15.10
C GLY A 154 20.72 1.79 15.41
N ASP A 155 20.65 1.24 16.59
CA ASP A 155 19.61 0.30 17.02
C ASP A 155 18.67 0.84 18.12
N SER A 156 18.76 2.13 18.46
CA SER A 156 17.92 2.74 19.50
C SER A 156 16.40 2.65 19.24
N MET A 157 16.02 2.40 18.00
CA MET A 157 14.61 2.23 17.57
C MET A 157 14.29 0.78 17.18
N THR A 158 15.17 -0.15 17.46
CA THR A 158 14.95 -1.59 17.28
C THR A 158 14.27 -2.16 18.52
N SER A 159 13.09 -2.70 18.36
CA SER A 159 12.28 -3.26 19.46
C SER A 159 12.06 -4.76 19.30
N PRO A 160 12.15 -5.55 20.37
CA PRO A 160 11.80 -6.97 20.32
C PRO A 160 10.28 -7.22 20.23
N VAL A 161 9.45 -6.20 20.50
CA VAL A 161 8.00 -6.33 20.54
C VAL A 161 7.35 -5.13 19.85
N GLY A 162 6.35 -5.40 18.99
CA GLY A 162 5.57 -4.37 18.31
C GLY A 162 6.32 -3.70 17.17
N THR A 163 6.18 -2.38 17.05
CA THR A 163 6.88 -1.61 16.01
C THR A 163 8.37 -1.59 16.26
N SER A 164 9.14 -2.01 15.28
CA SER A 164 10.61 -2.02 15.30
C SER A 164 11.13 -1.35 14.03
N ILE A 165 12.02 -0.39 14.19
CA ILE A 165 12.68 0.32 13.08
C ILE A 165 14.18 0.04 13.23
N THR A 166 14.72 -0.73 12.30
CA THR A 166 16.10 -1.19 12.33
C THR A 166 17.02 -0.26 11.54
N GLU A 167 18.30 -0.35 11.84
CA GLU A 167 19.35 0.34 11.08
C GLU A 167 19.26 0.04 9.58
N GLY A 168 19.51 1.04 8.73
CA GLY A 168 19.42 0.94 7.27
C GLY A 168 18.01 1.15 6.69
N MET A 169 16.96 1.12 7.51
CA MET A 169 15.62 1.49 7.03
C MET A 169 15.57 2.98 6.68
N LEU A 170 14.74 3.30 5.68
CA LEU A 170 14.39 4.69 5.35
C LEU A 170 13.11 5.08 6.07
N ILE A 171 13.11 6.25 6.70
CA ILE A 171 11.94 6.84 7.35
C ILE A 171 11.58 8.16 6.67
N LEU A 172 10.30 8.34 6.30
CA LEU A 172 9.79 9.58 5.74
C LEU A 172 9.31 10.49 6.87
N VAL A 173 9.85 11.68 6.91
CA VAL A 173 9.57 12.70 7.90
C VAL A 173 8.76 13.81 7.25
N ASP A 174 7.60 14.13 7.82
CA ASP A 174 6.78 15.28 7.44
C ASP A 174 6.91 16.36 8.51
N THR A 175 7.36 17.55 8.09
CA THR A 175 7.62 18.67 8.99
C THR A 175 6.35 19.42 9.39
N GLU A 176 5.27 19.27 8.63
CA GLU A 176 3.97 19.90 8.89
C GLU A 176 2.98 18.97 9.64
N ALA A 177 3.35 17.70 9.80
CA ALA A 177 2.51 16.75 10.51
C ALA A 177 2.50 17.06 12.02
N GLU A 178 1.31 17.02 12.62
CA GLU A 178 1.13 17.32 14.03
C GLU A 178 1.81 16.27 14.93
N ALA A 179 2.72 16.75 15.79
CA ALA A 179 3.44 15.93 16.75
C ALA A 179 2.67 15.84 18.08
N TYR A 180 2.13 14.67 18.38
CA TYR A 180 1.44 14.39 19.65
C TYR A 180 2.00 13.12 20.31
N PRO A 181 1.80 12.93 21.63
CA PRO A 181 2.28 11.77 22.35
C PRO A 181 1.88 10.45 21.67
N GLY A 182 2.84 9.54 21.54
CA GLY A 182 2.68 8.26 20.83
C GLY A 182 3.26 8.26 19.41
N LYS A 183 3.50 9.41 18.80
CA LYS A 183 4.11 9.49 17.46
C LYS A 183 5.61 9.24 17.50
N LEU A 184 6.13 8.70 16.40
CA LEU A 184 7.57 8.63 16.12
C LEU A 184 7.98 9.98 15.53
N VAL A 185 9.00 10.60 16.10
CA VAL A 185 9.42 11.97 15.76
C VAL A 185 10.93 12.05 15.54
N ILE A 186 11.29 12.99 14.70
CA ILE A 186 12.65 13.50 14.62
C ILE A 186 12.71 14.75 15.48
N ALA A 187 13.65 14.77 16.41
CA ALA A 187 13.84 15.89 17.31
C ALA A 187 15.30 16.35 17.32
N LYS A 188 15.50 17.63 17.55
CA LYS A 188 16.82 18.22 17.82
C LYS A 188 16.91 18.59 19.28
N LEU A 189 17.93 18.10 19.96
CA LEU A 189 18.26 18.49 21.34
C LEU A 189 19.08 19.78 21.34
N ALA A 190 19.00 20.57 22.42
CA ALA A 190 19.69 21.85 22.53
C ALA A 190 21.22 21.73 22.37
N ASP A 191 21.78 20.64 22.90
CA ASP A 191 23.22 20.40 22.95
C ASP A 191 23.75 19.55 21.79
N SER A 192 22.91 19.27 20.78
CA SER A 192 23.28 18.44 19.64
C SER A 192 23.14 19.19 18.33
N ASN A 193 24.11 19.03 17.44
CA ASN A 193 24.04 19.48 16.05
C ASN A 193 23.28 18.51 15.14
N GLU A 194 23.04 17.29 15.61
CA GLU A 194 22.34 16.24 14.87
C GLU A 194 20.93 16.03 15.42
N ALA A 195 20.02 15.69 14.56
CA ALA A 195 18.68 15.25 14.93
C ALA A 195 18.73 13.83 15.51
N THR A 196 17.77 13.50 16.36
CA THR A 196 17.58 12.16 16.94
C THR A 196 16.20 11.61 16.59
N PHE A 197 16.08 10.28 16.48
CA PHE A 197 14.86 9.57 16.19
C PHE A 197 14.33 8.86 17.44
N LYS A 198 13.14 9.23 17.90
CA LYS A 198 12.55 8.71 19.14
C LYS A 198 11.02 8.65 19.02
N LYS A 199 10.38 8.02 20.00
CA LYS A 199 8.93 8.11 20.24
C LYS A 199 8.65 9.24 21.20
N LEU A 200 7.78 10.18 20.82
CA LEU A 200 7.31 11.23 21.70
C LEU A 200 6.34 10.62 22.72
N VAL A 201 6.60 10.83 23.99
CA VAL A 201 5.71 10.44 25.09
C VAL A 201 5.51 11.62 26.04
N GLU A 202 4.40 11.62 26.77
CA GLU A 202 4.09 12.63 27.79
C GLU A 202 3.74 11.93 29.10
N ASP A 203 4.31 12.39 30.16
CA ASP A 203 4.04 11.93 31.52
C ASP A 203 4.12 13.09 32.48
N GLY A 204 3.07 13.25 33.30
CA GLY A 204 2.97 14.35 34.27
C GLY A 204 3.06 15.76 33.65
N GLY A 205 2.57 15.95 32.40
CA GLY A 205 2.66 17.21 31.67
C GLY A 205 4.06 17.52 31.12
N ARG A 206 4.98 16.56 31.18
CA ARG A 206 6.34 16.68 30.64
C ARG A 206 6.49 15.80 29.40
N ARG A 207 7.21 16.29 28.40
CA ARG A 207 7.49 15.57 27.16
C ARG A 207 8.83 14.85 27.27
N TYR A 208 8.85 13.62 26.77
CA TYR A 208 10.04 12.77 26.72
C TYR A 208 10.22 12.16 25.34
N LEU A 209 11.46 11.93 24.99
CA LEU A 209 11.92 11.23 23.81
C LEU A 209 12.30 9.81 24.21
N LYS A 210 11.41 8.86 23.95
CA LYS A 210 11.58 7.45 24.34
C LYS A 210 12.11 6.63 23.17
N PRO A 211 13.26 5.94 23.31
CA PRO A 211 13.69 4.94 22.35
C PRO A 211 12.73 3.74 22.35
N LEU A 212 12.64 3.01 21.24
CA LEU A 212 11.89 1.75 21.19
C LEU A 212 12.71 0.59 21.75
N ASN A 213 14.03 0.68 21.68
CA ASN A 213 14.95 -0.27 22.29
C ASN A 213 15.03 -0.02 23.82
N PRO A 214 14.61 -0.98 24.65
CA PRO A 214 14.61 -0.80 26.11
C PRO A 214 16.01 -0.69 26.74
N ALA A 215 17.07 -1.02 26.00
CA ALA A 215 18.44 -0.85 26.46
C ALA A 215 18.91 0.62 26.51
N TYR A 216 18.17 1.53 25.89
CA TYR A 216 18.50 2.95 25.81
C TYR A 216 17.65 3.76 26.79
N PRO A 217 18.23 4.77 27.45
CA PRO A 217 17.48 5.63 28.37
C PRO A 217 16.50 6.54 27.64
N MET A 218 15.43 6.90 28.32
CA MET A 218 14.50 7.93 27.90
C MET A 218 15.06 9.31 28.23
N GLU A 219 14.94 10.27 27.32
CA GLU A 219 15.45 11.62 27.48
C GLU A 219 14.30 12.61 27.64
N MET A 220 14.44 13.58 28.56
CA MET A 220 13.45 14.65 28.71
C MET A 220 13.65 15.69 27.60
N CYS A 221 12.54 16.07 26.94
CA CYS A 221 12.54 17.16 25.97
C CYS A 221 12.41 18.50 26.73
N MET A 222 13.56 19.08 27.12
CA MET A 222 13.66 20.35 27.87
C MET A 222 13.58 21.57 26.95
N GLU A 223 13.75 22.77 27.52
CA GLU A 223 13.92 24.02 26.76
C GLU A 223 15.03 23.87 25.72
N GLY A 224 14.72 24.27 24.46
CA GLY A 224 15.63 24.09 23.32
C GLY A 224 15.49 22.75 22.56
N CYS A 225 14.73 21.77 23.08
CA CYS A 225 14.33 20.61 22.32
C CYS A 225 13.28 21.01 21.29
N ARG A 226 13.54 20.75 20.01
CA ARG A 226 12.63 21.06 18.90
C ARG A 226 12.26 19.79 18.15
N ILE A 227 10.97 19.60 17.90
CA ILE A 227 10.50 18.55 16.99
C ILE A 227 10.70 19.07 15.57
N VAL A 228 11.47 18.34 14.76
CA VAL A 228 11.73 18.63 13.34
C VAL A 228 10.57 18.17 12.47
N GLY A 229 9.99 17.01 12.80
CA GLY A 229 8.84 16.46 12.09
C GLY A 229 8.43 15.10 12.64
N VAL A 230 7.36 14.58 12.07
CA VAL A 230 6.75 13.29 12.42
C VAL A 230 7.10 12.25 11.37
N VAL A 231 7.48 11.06 11.80
CA VAL A 231 7.69 9.93 10.90
C VAL A 231 6.35 9.35 10.47
N VAL A 232 6.07 9.40 9.17
CA VAL A 232 4.79 9.02 8.56
C VAL A 232 4.88 7.72 7.77
N ARG A 233 6.07 7.33 7.31
CA ARG A 233 6.34 6.06 6.61
C ARG A 233 7.70 5.51 7.02
N ALA A 234 7.83 4.19 6.93
CA ALA A 234 9.11 3.51 7.03
C ALA A 234 9.21 2.47 5.91
N MET A 235 10.39 2.34 5.32
CA MET A 235 10.66 1.45 4.19
C MET A 235 11.96 0.71 4.41
N ILE A 236 11.97 -0.59 4.14
CA ILE A 236 13.18 -1.41 4.06
C ILE A 236 13.50 -1.66 2.59
N LYS A 237 14.77 -1.55 2.23
CA LYS A 237 15.29 -2.01 0.94
C LYS A 237 15.97 -3.35 1.14
N LEU A 238 15.54 -4.36 0.40
CA LEU A 238 16.08 -5.73 0.42
C LEU A 238 17.16 -5.88 -0.65
#